data_2f1688e29bc9c9b8bf69a5b554169a34
#
_entry.id   2f1688e29bc9c9b8bf69a5b554169a34
#
_cell.length_a   1.000
_cell.length_b   1.000
_cell.length_c   1.000
_cell.angle_alpha   90.00
_cell.angle_beta   90.00
_cell.angle_gamma   90.00
#
_symmetry.space_group_name_H-M   'P 1'
#
loop_
_entity.id
_entity.type
_entity.pdbx_description
1 polymer ?
#
loop_
_entity_poly.entity_id
_entity_poly.type
_entity_poly.pdbx_seq_one_letter_code
_entity_poly.pdbx_strand_id
1 'polypeptide(L)'
;MPRLITFVLTLACVFAMQSQITINGKHVVADQARGLLLCSVAEADFGRDYKALIALDSTALSVTINDAPVSADSIVIPAIDADTRLHVDVMRPDSTTWSGDLQFTFLPIIEFGGTFNRTDYVIVPFHIMRPDADDYHVRAKVRYRGSLTYYNAREKRGYHVKFINDDNEEKRDLKLFGLRNDNSWILDGGGCDNLRIRNRICADLWNDMSTKPYYSDREPKALSAVHGQLVELFLDGDYRGIYNMSEALDRKQMKLKKYDPETLEIHGQLWKADDRSRITLMDSVPPNMPNGKYANYNLFETKYPDLDEVKPTNYDLLYNLGKLCCQADDSTFAAQIGDLLDIPVVIDSYIFLQTLLAFDNQGKNVYYGCYDRAESPKLTLGLWDFDVSFGQNWMWQDMHPYYVGPWHNLITDFTNHHRYLLRLIELNVDGFNQRVIDRYHELREGPLATQALIDRFTAAVATINRSGTVQREMWRFDNDVFLRHAVDINAELEYIKNWIPPHMEYLDDCVFISQPWPVGDADRSGKVDIDDVNQIVNMIIGRRPPHGSADTNRDQIIDVDDLNNVVNIILDLDNEEPDEE
;
A
#
# COMPACT_ATOMS: atom_id res chain seq x y z
N MET A 1 -15.41 -48.39 22.57
CA MET A 1 -14.39 -48.14 23.59
C MET A 1 -13.70 -46.83 23.28
N PRO A 2 -13.51 -45.97 24.22
CA PRO A 2 -13.49 -44.53 24.03
C PRO A 2 -12.10 -43.97 23.71
N ARG A 3 -12.03 -43.05 22.79
CA ARG A 3 -10.94 -42.06 22.71
C ARG A 3 -11.45 -40.80 23.38
N LEU A 4 -11.24 -40.73 24.65
CA LEU A 4 -11.40 -39.52 25.47
C LEU A 4 -10.02 -39.17 26.01
N ILE A 5 -9.76 -37.88 26.16
CA ILE A 5 -8.68 -37.26 26.92
C ILE A 5 -7.35 -37.13 26.20
N THR A 6 -7.19 -35.96 25.52
CA THR A 6 -5.99 -35.12 25.61
C THR A 6 -6.36 -33.73 25.08
N PHE A 7 -7.12 -32.96 25.85
CA PHE A 7 -7.51 -31.57 25.45
C PHE A 7 -7.63 -30.64 26.68
N VAL A 8 -6.75 -30.75 27.64
CA VAL A 8 -6.85 -29.90 28.86
C VAL A 8 -5.50 -29.39 29.37
N LEU A 9 -4.47 -29.25 28.59
CA LEU A 9 -3.19 -28.76 29.17
C LEU A 9 -2.45 -27.71 28.39
N THR A 10 -3.08 -27.05 27.38
CA THR A 10 -2.44 -25.95 26.63
C THR A 10 -3.10 -24.58 26.83
N LEU A 11 -4.09 -24.48 27.70
CA LEU A 11 -4.81 -23.21 27.94
C LEU A 11 -4.25 -22.36 29.08
N ALA A 12 -3.28 -22.82 29.83
CA ALA A 12 -2.80 -22.14 31.04
C ALA A 12 -1.52 -21.31 30.85
N CYS A 13 -0.87 -21.36 29.69
CA CYS A 13 0.40 -20.63 29.46
C CYS A 13 0.29 -19.37 28.60
N VAL A 14 -0.88 -19.03 28.07
CA VAL A 14 -1.04 -17.86 27.18
C VAL A 14 -1.42 -16.57 27.95
N PHE A 15 -1.74 -16.66 29.23
CA PHE A 15 -2.16 -15.50 30.03
C PHE A 15 -1.03 -14.77 30.79
N ALA A 16 0.23 -15.08 30.55
CA ALA A 16 1.34 -14.51 31.32
C ALA A 16 1.98 -13.26 30.71
N MET A 17 1.31 -12.58 29.77
CA MET A 17 1.93 -11.47 29.02
C MET A 17 1.33 -10.08 29.28
N GLN A 18 0.47 -9.92 30.27
CA GLN A 18 0.03 -8.57 30.65
C GLN A 18 1.13 -7.88 31.44
N SER A 19 1.39 -6.61 31.10
CA SER A 19 2.30 -5.81 31.90
C SER A 19 1.75 -5.70 33.33
N GLN A 20 2.66 -5.79 34.27
CA GLN A 20 2.36 -5.75 35.69
C GLN A 20 2.01 -4.34 36.18
N ILE A 21 1.98 -3.36 35.28
CA ILE A 21 1.73 -1.95 35.61
C ILE A 21 0.74 -1.31 34.63
N THR A 22 -0.03 -0.36 35.14
CA THR A 22 -0.82 0.57 34.37
C THR A 22 -0.41 2.01 34.68
N ILE A 23 -0.56 2.91 33.72
CA ILE A 23 -0.32 4.35 33.89
C ILE A 23 -1.61 5.09 33.53
N ASN A 24 -2.20 5.80 34.50
CA ASN A 24 -3.50 6.47 34.36
C ASN A 24 -4.59 5.52 33.84
N GLY A 25 -4.56 4.26 34.27
CA GLY A 25 -5.47 3.21 33.84
C GLY A 25 -5.19 2.64 32.45
N LYS A 26 -4.15 3.11 31.73
CA LYS A 26 -3.69 2.56 30.46
C LYS A 26 -2.75 1.38 30.69
N HIS A 27 -2.94 0.29 29.96
CA HIS A 27 -2.01 -0.81 29.99
C HIS A 27 -0.65 -0.42 29.39
N VAL A 28 0.42 -0.79 30.11
CA VAL A 28 1.79 -0.69 29.60
C VAL A 28 2.16 -2.06 29.03
N VAL A 29 2.50 -2.14 27.76
CA VAL A 29 2.87 -3.40 27.10
C VAL A 29 4.37 -3.63 27.25
N ALA A 30 4.79 -4.88 27.47
CA ALA A 30 6.19 -5.21 27.74
C ALA A 30 6.78 -6.21 26.75
N ASP A 31 7.95 -5.89 26.20
CA ASP A 31 8.89 -6.86 25.65
C ASP A 31 9.94 -7.17 26.72
N GLN A 32 9.68 -8.21 27.50
CA GLN A 32 10.56 -8.57 28.63
C GLN A 32 11.93 -9.06 28.17
N ALA A 33 12.02 -9.67 27.01
CA ALA A 33 13.28 -10.19 26.48
C ALA A 33 14.25 -9.06 26.08
N ARG A 34 13.69 -7.89 25.71
CA ARG A 34 14.48 -6.72 25.29
C ARG A 34 14.47 -5.58 26.29
N GLY A 35 13.77 -5.73 27.40
CA GLY A 35 13.68 -4.68 28.43
C GLY A 35 12.91 -3.44 27.95
N LEU A 36 11.89 -3.59 27.09
CA LEU A 36 11.04 -2.49 26.64
C LEU A 36 9.69 -2.54 27.33
N LEU A 37 9.29 -1.41 27.94
CA LEU A 37 7.90 -1.13 28.32
C LEU A 37 7.39 0.02 27.45
N LEU A 38 6.19 -0.10 26.91
CA LEU A 38 5.61 0.92 26.05
C LEU A 38 4.20 1.30 26.51
N CYS A 39 3.99 2.60 26.71
CA CYS A 39 2.71 3.19 27.08
C CYS A 39 2.18 4.09 25.98
N SER A 40 0.93 3.86 25.54
CA SER A 40 0.26 4.74 24.57
C SER A 40 -0.47 5.86 25.32
N VAL A 41 -0.15 7.13 25.01
CA VAL A 41 -0.72 8.33 25.61
C VAL A 41 -1.16 9.31 24.52
N ALA A 42 -2.00 10.28 24.87
CA ALA A 42 -2.49 11.25 23.88
C ALA A 42 -1.34 12.08 23.28
N GLU A 43 -1.39 12.36 21.97
CA GLU A 43 -0.39 13.19 21.28
C GLU A 43 -0.27 14.57 21.93
N ALA A 44 -1.36 15.09 22.50
CA ALA A 44 -1.37 16.37 23.21
C ALA A 44 -0.54 16.39 24.49
N ASP A 45 -0.18 15.22 25.03
CA ASP A 45 0.65 15.10 26.24
C ASP A 45 2.15 15.15 25.91
N PHE A 46 2.54 14.90 24.64
CA PHE A 46 3.93 14.98 24.21
C PHE A 46 4.47 16.42 24.28
N GLY A 47 5.71 16.55 24.75
CA GLY A 47 6.38 17.82 24.99
C GLY A 47 5.91 18.54 26.27
N ARG A 48 5.13 17.87 27.12
CA ARG A 48 4.57 18.43 28.36
C ARG A 48 4.90 17.54 29.55
N ASP A 49 4.87 18.16 30.74
CA ASP A 49 4.93 17.43 32.00
C ASP A 49 3.72 16.49 32.11
N TYR A 50 4.01 15.22 32.27
CA TYR A 50 2.99 14.17 32.31
C TYR A 50 2.79 13.68 33.74
N LYS A 51 1.59 13.92 34.28
CA LYS A 51 1.21 13.41 35.61
C LYS A 51 0.77 11.94 35.47
N ALA A 52 1.62 11.03 35.95
CA ALA A 52 1.41 9.60 35.88
C ALA A 52 0.96 9.02 37.23
N LEU A 53 -0.23 8.45 37.28
CA LEU A 53 -0.67 7.58 38.37
C LEU A 53 -0.37 6.14 37.96
N ILE A 54 0.58 5.51 38.66
CA ILE A 54 1.04 4.17 38.36
C ILE A 54 0.35 3.21 39.31
N ALA A 55 -0.33 2.21 38.76
CA ALA A 55 -0.93 1.14 39.54
C ALA A 55 -0.30 -0.22 39.18
N LEU A 56 -0.17 -1.08 40.17
CA LEU A 56 0.37 -2.42 40.06
C LEU A 56 -0.79 -3.43 39.97
N ASP A 57 -0.62 -4.44 39.15
CA ASP A 57 -1.53 -5.56 39.19
C ASP A 57 -1.10 -6.59 40.30
N SER A 58 -1.89 -7.66 40.48
CA SER A 58 -1.65 -8.67 41.50
C SER A 58 -0.38 -9.52 41.24
N THR A 59 0.28 -9.36 40.11
CA THR A 59 1.49 -10.12 39.72
C THR A 59 2.79 -9.36 40.02
N ALA A 60 2.71 -8.09 40.46
CA ALA A 60 3.83 -7.28 40.90
C ALA A 60 3.77 -7.08 42.43
N LEU A 61 4.89 -7.34 43.13
CA LEU A 61 5.04 -7.06 44.54
C LEU A 61 5.41 -5.60 44.81
N SER A 62 6.36 -5.06 44.02
CA SER A 62 6.77 -3.67 44.04
C SER A 62 7.34 -3.24 42.71
N VAL A 63 7.32 -1.93 42.46
CA VAL A 63 7.93 -1.30 41.27
C VAL A 63 8.76 -0.11 41.72
N THR A 64 9.94 0.06 41.14
CA THR A 64 10.72 1.30 41.23
C THR A 64 10.83 1.95 39.83
N ILE A 65 10.92 3.25 39.80
CA ILE A 65 11.19 4.03 38.60
C ILE A 65 12.39 4.95 38.88
N ASN A 66 13.47 4.76 38.11
CA ASN A 66 14.74 5.45 38.34
C ASN A 66 15.19 5.31 39.82
N ASP A 67 15.18 4.09 40.33
CA ASP A 67 15.50 3.71 41.72
C ASP A 67 14.55 4.25 42.79
N ALA A 68 13.53 5.04 42.42
CA ALA A 68 12.54 5.55 43.39
C ALA A 68 11.33 4.61 43.49
N PRO A 69 10.94 4.16 44.70
CA PRO A 69 9.74 3.33 44.88
C PRO A 69 8.48 4.04 44.37
N VAL A 70 7.66 3.33 43.59
CA VAL A 70 6.36 3.83 43.18
C VAL A 70 5.41 3.77 44.38
N SER A 71 4.83 4.93 44.75
CA SER A 71 3.79 5.07 45.75
C SER A 71 2.41 5.18 45.12
N ALA A 72 1.36 5.13 45.96
CA ALA A 72 -0.01 5.37 45.50
C ALA A 72 -0.25 6.80 44.99
N ASP A 73 0.71 7.70 45.17
CA ASP A 73 0.65 9.07 44.68
C ASP A 73 1.15 9.16 43.22
N SER A 74 0.59 10.11 42.49
CA SER A 74 1.06 10.39 41.11
C SER A 74 2.47 10.98 41.10
N ILE A 75 3.26 10.57 40.14
CA ILE A 75 4.56 11.17 39.82
C ILE A 75 4.40 12.13 38.64
N VAL A 76 5.28 13.11 38.53
CA VAL A 76 5.37 14.00 37.36
C VAL A 76 6.60 13.58 36.56
N ILE A 77 6.38 13.20 35.31
CA ILE A 77 7.43 12.92 34.33
C ILE A 77 7.60 14.17 33.47
N PRO A 78 8.77 14.83 33.52
CA PRO A 78 8.97 16.08 32.78
C PRO A 78 8.93 15.83 31.26
N ALA A 79 8.17 16.67 30.54
CA ALA A 79 8.18 16.80 29.08
C ALA A 79 8.36 15.48 28.32
N ILE A 80 7.39 14.54 28.48
CA ILE A 80 7.48 13.24 27.79
C ILE A 80 7.62 13.42 26.27
N ASP A 81 8.54 12.71 25.67
CA ASP A 81 8.85 12.76 24.25
C ASP A 81 9.35 11.40 23.71
N ALA A 82 9.80 11.38 22.46
CA ALA A 82 10.35 10.20 21.79
C ALA A 82 11.60 9.62 22.49
N ASP A 83 12.36 10.46 23.19
CA ASP A 83 13.63 10.12 23.84
C ASP A 83 13.46 9.81 25.34
N THR A 84 12.27 10.00 25.87
CA THR A 84 11.98 9.72 27.29
C THR A 84 12.19 8.24 27.58
N ARG A 85 13.11 7.95 28.51
CA ARG A 85 13.44 6.62 29.01
C ARG A 85 13.45 6.65 30.52
N LEU A 86 12.60 5.85 31.15
CA LEU A 86 12.55 5.71 32.60
C LEU A 86 12.89 4.27 32.95
N HIS A 87 13.96 4.05 33.69
CA HIS A 87 14.31 2.72 34.14
C HIS A 87 13.28 2.20 35.15
N VAL A 88 12.75 1.01 34.91
CA VAL A 88 11.70 0.39 35.73
C VAL A 88 12.17 -0.99 36.18
N ASP A 89 12.17 -1.20 37.49
CA ASP A 89 12.35 -2.52 38.08
C ASP A 89 11.02 -3.02 38.65
N VAL A 90 10.66 -4.23 38.28
CA VAL A 90 9.45 -4.91 38.78
C VAL A 90 9.85 -6.12 39.57
N MET A 91 9.57 -6.11 40.88
CA MET A 91 9.73 -7.28 41.73
C MET A 91 8.45 -8.10 41.76
N ARG A 92 8.57 -9.41 41.52
CA ARG A 92 7.45 -10.37 41.56
C ARG A 92 7.29 -11.00 42.93
N PRO A 93 6.14 -11.62 43.23
CA PRO A 93 5.90 -12.33 44.51
C PRO A 93 6.88 -13.48 44.78
N ASP A 94 7.48 -14.06 43.74
CA ASP A 94 8.52 -15.10 43.87
C ASP A 94 9.92 -14.53 44.12
N SER A 95 10.03 -13.22 44.34
CA SER A 95 11.27 -12.48 44.55
C SER A 95 12.19 -12.39 43.31
N THR A 96 11.70 -12.75 42.13
CA THR A 96 12.41 -12.45 40.90
C THR A 96 12.19 -11.00 40.52
N THR A 97 13.23 -10.35 39.96
CA THR A 97 13.15 -8.98 39.46
C THR A 97 13.31 -8.99 37.95
N TRP A 98 12.50 -8.19 37.30
CA TRP A 98 12.65 -7.88 35.87
C TRP A 98 12.85 -6.37 35.73
N SER A 99 13.76 -5.96 34.83
CA SER A 99 14.10 -4.56 34.57
C SER A 99 13.91 -4.22 33.11
N GLY A 100 13.50 -2.98 32.84
CA GLY A 100 13.34 -2.46 31.48
C GLY A 100 13.14 -0.95 31.47
N ASP A 101 13.12 -0.38 30.27
CA ASP A 101 12.94 1.06 30.06
C ASP A 101 11.51 1.36 29.60
N LEU A 102 10.80 2.15 30.38
CA LEU A 102 9.49 2.67 30.03
C LEU A 102 9.67 3.82 29.04
N GLN A 103 9.01 3.67 27.91
CA GLN A 103 8.93 4.64 26.82
C GLN A 103 7.48 4.99 26.52
N PHE A 104 7.29 6.07 25.79
CA PHE A 104 5.96 6.55 25.42
C PHE A 104 5.79 6.60 23.90
N THR A 105 4.54 6.45 23.47
CA THR A 105 4.11 6.66 22.09
C THR A 105 2.73 7.29 22.07
N PHE A 106 2.39 8.03 21.02
CA PHE A 106 1.01 8.44 20.78
C PHE A 106 0.35 7.62 19.65
N LEU A 107 1.04 6.61 19.11
CA LEU A 107 0.39 5.63 18.27
C LEU A 107 -0.39 4.63 19.12
N PRO A 108 -1.51 4.09 18.60
CA PRO A 108 -2.15 2.95 19.25
C PRO A 108 -1.19 1.76 19.29
N ILE A 109 -1.31 0.96 20.35
CA ILE A 109 -0.56 -0.30 20.48
C ILE A 109 -1.53 -1.45 20.31
N ILE A 110 -1.15 -2.44 19.53
CA ILE A 110 -1.88 -3.70 19.37
C ILE A 110 -1.06 -4.84 19.96
N GLU A 111 -1.71 -5.66 20.75
CA GLU A 111 -1.11 -6.85 21.35
C GLU A 111 -2.01 -8.06 21.12
N PHE A 112 -1.42 -9.15 20.65
CA PHE A 112 -2.02 -10.48 20.60
C PHE A 112 -0.93 -11.55 20.60
N GLY A 113 -1.31 -12.82 20.73
CA GLY A 113 -0.36 -13.92 20.72
C GLY A 113 -0.91 -15.14 19.99
N GLY A 114 -0.02 -16.06 19.60
CA GLY A 114 -0.39 -17.33 19.01
C GLY A 114 0.48 -17.75 17.83
N THR A 115 0.29 -18.98 17.39
CA THR A 115 0.95 -19.53 16.20
C THR A 115 -0.02 -19.55 15.04
N PHE A 116 0.34 -18.92 13.94
CA PHE A 116 -0.54 -18.67 12.80
C PHE A 116 -0.04 -19.38 11.52
N ASN A 117 -0.97 -19.60 10.60
CA ASN A 117 -0.71 -20.02 9.22
C ASN A 117 -1.55 -19.17 8.26
N ARG A 118 -1.48 -19.43 6.93
CA ARG A 118 -2.23 -18.67 5.92
C ARG A 118 -3.67 -19.17 5.70
N THR A 119 -3.97 -20.40 6.05
CA THR A 119 -5.23 -21.06 5.73
C THR A 119 -6.26 -20.90 6.86
N ASP A 120 -5.85 -21.20 8.07
CA ASP A 120 -6.76 -21.33 9.20
C ASP A 120 -6.70 -20.13 10.12
N TYR A 121 -7.87 -19.70 10.59
CA TYR A 121 -7.94 -18.70 11.62
C TYR A 121 -7.74 -19.33 13.00
N VAL A 122 -6.92 -18.67 13.81
CA VAL A 122 -6.73 -18.96 15.24
C VAL A 122 -7.47 -17.90 16.04
N ILE A 123 -8.26 -18.32 17.02
CA ILE A 123 -8.96 -17.40 17.93
C ILE A 123 -8.02 -17.05 19.07
N VAL A 124 -7.81 -15.75 19.25
CA VAL A 124 -6.90 -15.21 20.26
C VAL A 124 -7.54 -14.03 21.01
N PRO A 125 -7.13 -13.77 22.26
CA PRO A 125 -7.29 -12.46 22.87
C PRO A 125 -6.57 -11.41 22.04
N PHE A 126 -7.18 -10.24 21.88
CA PHE A 126 -6.67 -9.16 21.05
C PHE A 126 -6.90 -7.84 21.79
N HIS A 127 -5.81 -7.14 22.07
CA HIS A 127 -5.83 -5.91 22.84
C HIS A 127 -5.46 -4.73 21.95
N ILE A 128 -6.17 -3.62 22.12
CA ILE A 128 -5.95 -2.38 21.42
C ILE A 128 -5.86 -1.27 22.45
N MET A 129 -4.64 -0.82 22.75
CA MET A 129 -4.39 0.32 23.61
C MET A 129 -4.50 1.59 22.77
N ARG A 130 -5.43 2.46 23.12
CA ARG A 130 -5.72 3.68 22.38
C ARG A 130 -5.15 4.90 23.13
N PRO A 131 -4.45 5.82 22.42
CA PRO A 131 -3.79 6.95 23.10
C PRO A 131 -4.76 7.87 23.83
N ASP A 132 -5.93 8.11 23.27
CA ASP A 132 -6.91 9.14 23.68
C ASP A 132 -8.26 8.59 24.16
N ALA A 133 -8.38 7.28 24.32
CA ALA A 133 -9.63 6.61 24.71
C ALA A 133 -9.35 5.34 25.51
N ASP A 134 -10.39 4.71 26.06
CA ASP A 134 -10.29 3.46 26.79
C ASP A 134 -9.81 2.32 25.86
N ASP A 135 -9.05 1.40 26.42
CA ASP A 135 -8.52 0.25 25.72
C ASP A 135 -9.65 -0.73 25.34
N TYR A 136 -9.46 -1.44 24.23
CA TYR A 136 -10.32 -2.55 23.85
C TYR A 136 -9.64 -3.88 24.16
N HIS A 137 -10.38 -4.77 24.84
CA HIS A 137 -10.05 -6.17 25.02
C HIS A 137 -11.13 -6.99 24.32
N VAL A 138 -10.76 -7.66 23.25
CA VAL A 138 -11.69 -8.37 22.37
C VAL A 138 -11.12 -9.73 21.99
N ARG A 139 -11.96 -10.61 21.44
CA ARG A 139 -11.51 -11.83 20.78
C ARG A 139 -11.41 -11.58 19.28
N ALA A 140 -10.41 -12.17 18.67
CA ALA A 140 -10.22 -12.07 17.22
C ALA A 140 -9.86 -13.42 16.60
N LYS A 141 -10.34 -13.65 15.39
CA LYS A 141 -9.85 -14.68 14.48
C LYS A 141 -8.69 -14.08 13.68
N VAL A 142 -7.49 -14.61 13.84
CA VAL A 142 -6.27 -14.10 13.21
C VAL A 142 -5.62 -15.18 12.36
N ARG A 143 -5.09 -14.80 11.20
CA ARG A 143 -4.23 -15.64 10.36
C ARG A 143 -3.20 -14.80 9.63
N TYR A 144 -2.14 -15.42 9.14
CA TYR A 144 -1.21 -14.73 8.24
C TYR A 144 -1.87 -14.38 6.91
N ARG A 145 -1.38 -13.29 6.32
CA ARG A 145 -1.67 -12.88 4.95
C ARG A 145 -0.40 -12.47 4.21
N GLY A 146 -0.52 -12.18 2.92
CA GLY A 146 0.58 -11.80 2.06
C GLY A 146 1.17 -13.01 1.32
N SER A 147 1.97 -12.74 0.31
CA SER A 147 2.68 -13.73 -0.49
C SER A 147 4.17 -13.70 -0.14
N LEU A 148 4.89 -12.71 -0.63
CA LEU A 148 6.33 -12.58 -0.43
C LEU A 148 6.72 -12.51 1.05
N THR A 149 6.00 -11.70 1.83
CA THR A 149 6.22 -11.54 3.29
C THR A 149 6.00 -12.81 4.08
N TYR A 150 5.16 -13.73 3.58
CA TYR A 150 4.94 -15.01 4.23
C TYR A 150 6.04 -16.03 3.92
N TYR A 151 6.37 -16.21 2.61
CA TYR A 151 7.28 -17.28 2.19
C TYR A 151 8.73 -17.06 2.59
N ASN A 152 9.15 -15.81 2.77
CA ASN A 152 10.54 -15.49 3.07
C ASN A 152 10.86 -15.42 4.57
N ALA A 153 10.09 -16.11 5.41
CA ALA A 153 10.31 -16.26 6.86
C ALA A 153 10.57 -14.94 7.61
N ARG A 154 9.95 -13.84 7.17
CA ARG A 154 10.14 -12.53 7.77
C ARG A 154 9.45 -12.41 9.11
N GLU A 155 10.04 -11.66 10.00
CA GLU A 155 9.42 -11.33 11.28
C GLU A 155 8.25 -10.37 11.13
N LYS A 156 8.31 -9.42 10.19
CA LYS A 156 7.23 -8.46 9.88
C LYS A 156 6.20 -9.05 8.91
N ARG A 157 5.45 -10.02 9.38
CA ARG A 157 4.38 -10.65 8.60
C ARG A 157 3.10 -9.82 8.64
N GLY A 158 2.32 -9.89 7.57
CA GLY A 158 0.97 -9.34 7.55
C GLY A 158 -0.06 -10.26 8.18
N TYR A 159 -1.11 -9.69 8.77
CA TYR A 159 -2.20 -10.44 9.41
C TYR A 159 -3.55 -10.01 8.86
N HIS A 160 -4.47 -10.98 8.78
CA HIS A 160 -5.90 -10.73 8.62
C HIS A 160 -6.59 -10.98 9.95
N VAL A 161 -7.30 -9.97 10.45
CA VAL A 161 -7.94 -9.96 11.77
C VAL A 161 -9.45 -9.84 11.57
N LYS A 162 -10.21 -10.67 12.30
CA LYS A 162 -11.68 -10.58 12.34
C LYS A 162 -12.14 -10.59 13.78
N PHE A 163 -12.67 -9.48 14.28
CA PHE A 163 -13.23 -9.41 15.62
C PHE A 163 -14.51 -10.22 15.74
N ILE A 164 -14.67 -10.88 16.87
CA ILE A 164 -15.80 -11.72 17.20
C ILE A 164 -16.32 -11.42 18.63
N ASN A 165 -17.57 -11.74 18.88
CA ASN A 165 -18.14 -11.67 20.22
C ASN A 165 -17.48 -12.72 21.14
N ASP A 166 -17.50 -12.44 22.43
CA ASP A 166 -16.80 -13.26 23.41
C ASP A 166 -17.48 -14.62 23.65
N ASP A 167 -18.78 -14.69 23.45
CA ASP A 167 -19.63 -15.84 23.81
C ASP A 167 -20.01 -16.74 22.62
N ASN A 168 -20.11 -16.23 21.37
CA ASN A 168 -20.72 -16.98 20.27
C ASN A 168 -19.94 -16.96 18.94
N GLU A 169 -18.76 -16.36 18.90
CA GLU A 169 -17.92 -16.21 17.70
C GLU A 169 -18.57 -15.48 16.50
N GLU A 170 -19.72 -14.85 16.71
CA GLU A 170 -20.33 -13.99 15.69
C GLU A 170 -19.51 -12.72 15.49
N LYS A 171 -19.71 -12.08 14.35
CA LYS A 171 -19.02 -10.84 13.99
C LYS A 171 -19.27 -9.74 15.02
N ARG A 172 -18.19 -9.09 15.45
CA ARG A 172 -18.22 -7.91 16.31
C ARG A 172 -17.65 -6.72 15.58
N ASP A 173 -18.52 -5.84 15.08
CA ASP A 173 -18.06 -4.61 14.43
C ASP A 173 -17.55 -3.61 15.45
N LEU A 174 -16.39 -3.00 15.19
CA LEU A 174 -15.80 -1.95 16.01
C LEU A 174 -15.48 -0.73 15.13
N LYS A 175 -15.75 0.46 15.66
CA LYS A 175 -15.32 1.71 15.06
C LYS A 175 -13.97 2.12 15.68
N LEU A 176 -12.88 1.96 14.93
CA LEU A 176 -11.52 2.22 15.38
C LEU A 176 -10.96 3.43 14.65
N PHE A 177 -10.27 4.32 15.36
CA PHE A 177 -9.41 5.38 14.79
C PHE A 177 -10.07 6.27 13.73
N GLY A 178 -11.38 6.51 13.83
CA GLY A 178 -12.13 7.24 12.81
C GLY A 178 -12.44 6.46 11.53
N LEU A 179 -11.93 5.23 11.39
CA LEU A 179 -12.17 4.34 10.27
C LEU A 179 -13.61 3.82 10.26
N ARG A 180 -13.98 3.05 9.22
CA ARG A 180 -15.34 2.48 9.12
C ARG A 180 -15.65 1.54 10.29
N ASN A 181 -16.94 1.36 10.59
CA ASN A 181 -17.38 0.37 11.56
C ASN A 181 -17.37 -1.01 10.90
N ASP A 182 -16.44 -1.88 11.30
CA ASP A 182 -16.26 -3.22 10.72
C ASP A 182 -15.65 -4.19 11.73
N ASN A 183 -15.77 -5.48 11.43
CA ASN A 183 -15.09 -6.53 12.16
C ASN A 183 -13.80 -7.03 11.49
N SER A 184 -13.57 -6.68 10.21
CA SER A 184 -12.50 -7.26 9.38
C SER A 184 -11.43 -6.22 9.06
N TRP A 185 -10.18 -6.51 9.46
CA TRP A 185 -9.05 -5.60 9.40
C TRP A 185 -7.80 -6.27 8.87
N ILE A 186 -6.90 -5.47 8.35
CA ILE A 186 -5.60 -5.90 7.86
C ILE A 186 -4.52 -5.22 8.70
N LEU A 187 -3.56 -6.00 9.21
CA LEU A 187 -2.32 -5.50 9.77
C LEU A 187 -1.22 -5.75 8.74
N ASP A 188 -0.76 -4.68 8.10
CA ASP A 188 0.34 -4.71 7.16
C ASP A 188 1.62 -4.25 7.85
N GLY A 189 2.64 -5.10 7.87
CA GLY A 189 3.90 -4.83 8.56
C GLY A 189 4.91 -4.03 7.73
N GLY A 190 4.63 -3.75 6.45
CA GLY A 190 5.59 -3.08 5.57
C GLY A 190 6.92 -3.84 5.45
N GLY A 191 6.89 -5.18 5.54
CA GLY A 191 8.12 -5.99 5.59
C GLY A 191 8.95 -5.95 4.31
N CYS A 192 8.36 -5.51 3.19
CA CYS A 192 9.03 -5.32 1.89
C CYS A 192 9.30 -3.85 1.57
N ASP A 193 9.01 -2.95 2.48
CA ASP A 193 9.14 -1.51 2.31
C ASP A 193 10.17 -0.94 3.29
N ASN A 194 11.24 -0.32 2.78
CA ASN A 194 12.28 0.30 3.61
C ASN A 194 11.73 1.48 4.42
N LEU A 195 10.71 2.17 3.91
CA LEU A 195 10.01 3.23 4.63
C LEU A 195 8.96 2.68 5.62
N ARG A 196 8.53 1.42 5.50
CA ARG A 196 7.47 0.75 6.27
C ARG A 196 6.04 1.26 6.02
N ILE A 197 5.85 2.45 5.46
CA ILE A 197 4.56 3.15 5.39
C ILE A 197 4.15 3.60 3.98
N ARG A 198 4.87 3.17 2.90
CA ARG A 198 4.50 3.51 1.51
C ARG A 198 3.07 3.12 1.19
N ASN A 199 2.65 1.91 1.53
CA ASN A 199 1.27 1.45 1.30
C ASN A 199 0.22 2.41 1.87
N ARG A 200 0.46 2.95 3.10
CA ARG A 200 -0.46 3.89 3.71
C ARG A 200 -0.49 5.22 2.96
N ILE A 201 0.69 5.78 2.70
CA ILE A 201 0.83 7.07 2.04
C ILE A 201 0.24 7.04 0.62
N CYS A 202 0.52 5.99 -0.14
CA CYS A 202 0.01 5.84 -1.51
C CYS A 202 -1.50 5.61 -1.55
N ALA A 203 -2.07 4.84 -0.60
CA ALA A 203 -3.50 4.65 -0.53
C ALA A 203 -4.24 5.96 -0.18
N ASP A 204 -3.68 6.79 0.69
CA ASP A 204 -4.23 8.12 0.98
C ASP A 204 -4.12 9.05 -0.24
N LEU A 205 -2.99 9.04 -0.95
CA LEU A 205 -2.81 9.81 -2.17
C LEU A 205 -3.85 9.42 -3.24
N TRP A 206 -4.08 8.12 -3.44
CA TRP A 206 -5.11 7.64 -4.36
C TRP A 206 -6.51 8.13 -3.95
N ASN A 207 -6.89 8.04 -2.68
CA ASN A 207 -8.18 8.51 -2.19
C ASN A 207 -8.37 10.03 -2.36
N ASP A 208 -7.28 10.80 -2.28
CA ASP A 208 -7.32 12.26 -2.42
C ASP A 208 -7.42 12.71 -3.89
N MET A 209 -6.80 11.97 -4.82
CA MET A 209 -6.70 12.38 -6.22
C MET A 209 -7.72 11.72 -7.15
N SER A 210 -8.17 10.50 -6.83
CA SER A 210 -8.92 9.71 -7.79
C SER A 210 -10.35 10.22 -7.99
N THR A 211 -10.80 10.16 -9.23
CA THR A 211 -12.19 10.33 -9.60
C THR A 211 -13.04 9.28 -8.89
N LYS A 212 -14.18 9.69 -8.36
CA LYS A 212 -15.13 8.76 -7.74
C LYS A 212 -15.69 7.78 -8.78
N PRO A 213 -16.01 6.53 -8.38
CA PRO A 213 -16.61 5.55 -9.28
C PRO A 213 -17.90 6.04 -9.96
N TYR A 214 -18.21 5.54 -11.15
CA TYR A 214 -19.36 5.94 -11.98
C TYR A 214 -20.71 5.95 -11.26
N TYR A 215 -20.84 5.28 -10.14
CA TYR A 215 -22.06 5.20 -9.32
C TYR A 215 -22.02 6.10 -8.07
N SER A 216 -21.06 7.01 -7.97
CA SER A 216 -20.83 7.85 -6.78
C SER A 216 -21.99 8.79 -6.45
N ASP A 217 -22.82 9.17 -7.42
CA ASP A 217 -24.04 9.94 -7.16
C ASP A 217 -25.00 9.20 -6.23
N ARG A 218 -25.04 7.87 -6.30
CA ARG A 218 -25.85 7.00 -5.45
C ARG A 218 -25.11 6.57 -4.18
N GLU A 219 -23.80 6.41 -4.27
CA GLU A 219 -22.92 5.97 -3.19
C GLU A 219 -21.75 6.95 -2.99
N PRO A 220 -22.00 8.17 -2.47
CA PRO A 220 -20.96 9.22 -2.39
C PRO A 220 -19.79 8.87 -1.47
N LYS A 221 -19.94 7.85 -0.62
CA LYS A 221 -18.91 7.33 0.27
C LYS A 221 -18.14 6.13 -0.31
N ALA A 222 -18.38 5.77 -1.57
CA ALA A 222 -17.60 4.74 -2.24
C ALA A 222 -16.13 5.18 -2.38
N LEU A 223 -15.21 4.27 -2.06
CA LEU A 223 -13.77 4.47 -2.19
C LEU A 223 -13.17 3.28 -2.92
N SER A 224 -12.18 3.54 -3.74
CA SER A 224 -11.44 2.53 -4.52
C SER A 224 -10.02 2.24 -3.99
N ALA A 225 -9.68 2.80 -2.83
CA ALA A 225 -8.58 2.39 -1.96
C ALA A 225 -9.03 2.42 -0.49
N VAL A 226 -8.12 2.17 0.42
CA VAL A 226 -8.44 2.00 1.86
C VAL A 226 -7.85 3.10 2.71
N HIS A 227 -8.48 3.37 3.85
CA HIS A 227 -7.88 4.12 4.93
C HIS A 227 -7.24 3.18 5.96
N GLY A 228 -6.40 3.72 6.83
CA GLY A 228 -5.77 2.96 7.90
C GLY A 228 -5.13 3.86 8.95
N GLN A 229 -4.69 3.23 10.02
CA GLN A 229 -4.01 3.85 11.15
C GLN A 229 -2.67 3.16 11.39
N LEU A 230 -1.60 3.94 11.51
CA LEU A 230 -0.32 3.42 11.96
C LEU A 230 -0.41 3.03 13.43
N VAL A 231 0.09 1.86 13.76
CA VAL A 231 0.05 1.27 15.10
C VAL A 231 1.40 0.63 15.42
N GLU A 232 1.66 0.41 16.70
CA GLU A 232 2.80 -0.42 17.14
C GLU A 232 2.30 -1.79 17.55
N LEU A 233 2.98 -2.86 17.16
CA LEU A 233 2.54 -4.23 17.35
C LEU A 233 3.42 -5.00 18.33
N PHE A 234 2.79 -5.72 19.24
CA PHE A 234 3.40 -6.77 20.05
C PHE A 234 2.76 -8.14 19.72
N LEU A 235 3.60 -9.14 19.52
CA LEU A 235 3.18 -10.53 19.29
C LEU A 235 3.84 -11.44 20.33
N ASP A 236 3.03 -12.08 21.15
CA ASP A 236 3.53 -12.92 22.26
C ASP A 236 4.54 -12.18 23.16
N GLY A 237 4.31 -10.88 23.44
CA GLY A 237 5.20 -10.02 24.20
C GLY A 237 6.49 -9.60 23.48
N ASP A 238 6.64 -9.94 22.19
CA ASP A 238 7.77 -9.52 21.37
C ASP A 238 7.36 -8.30 20.54
N TYR A 239 8.06 -7.19 20.69
CA TYR A 239 7.82 -5.96 19.93
C TYR A 239 8.10 -6.19 18.45
N ARG A 240 7.10 -5.95 17.60
CA ARG A 240 7.14 -6.15 16.14
C ARG A 240 7.22 -4.86 15.34
N GLY A 241 7.36 -3.72 16.01
CA GLY A 241 7.53 -2.43 15.36
C GLY A 241 6.23 -1.87 14.77
N ILE A 242 6.38 -0.99 13.78
CA ILE A 242 5.28 -0.27 13.14
C ILE A 242 4.48 -1.18 12.20
N TYR A 243 3.16 -1.04 12.24
CA TYR A 243 2.20 -1.68 11.34
C TYR A 243 1.17 -0.66 10.85
N ASN A 244 0.62 -0.89 9.68
CA ASN A 244 -0.57 -0.19 9.20
C ASN A 244 -1.80 -1.08 9.46
N MET A 245 -2.67 -0.69 10.40
CA MET A 245 -3.99 -1.29 10.55
C MET A 245 -4.94 -0.63 9.58
N SER A 246 -5.34 -1.34 8.53
CA SER A 246 -6.16 -0.80 7.46
C SER A 246 -7.49 -1.54 7.29
N GLU A 247 -8.42 -0.85 6.68
CA GLU A 247 -9.62 -1.43 6.09
C GLU A 247 -9.25 -2.44 4.99
N ALA A 248 -10.16 -3.33 4.64
CA ALA A 248 -10.02 -4.16 3.44
C ALA A 248 -10.64 -3.46 2.23
N LEU A 249 -10.02 -3.58 1.06
CA LEU A 249 -10.65 -3.20 -0.19
C LEU A 249 -11.65 -4.31 -0.57
N ASP A 250 -12.89 -4.09 -0.22
CA ASP A 250 -13.98 -5.05 -0.34
C ASP A 250 -15.28 -4.40 -0.83
N ARG A 251 -16.36 -5.19 -0.89
CA ARG A 251 -17.71 -4.71 -1.22
C ARG A 251 -18.14 -3.51 -0.37
N LYS A 252 -17.83 -3.52 0.94
CA LYS A 252 -18.25 -2.45 1.87
C LYS A 252 -17.50 -1.15 1.58
N GLN A 253 -16.21 -1.22 1.25
CA GLN A 253 -15.38 -0.07 0.89
C GLN A 253 -15.87 0.57 -0.41
N MET A 254 -16.08 -0.25 -1.42
CA MET A 254 -16.56 0.20 -2.73
C MET A 254 -18.07 0.42 -2.78
N LYS A 255 -18.82 0.16 -1.69
CA LYS A 255 -20.30 0.30 -1.62
C LYS A 255 -21.05 -0.47 -2.70
N LEU A 256 -20.53 -1.60 -3.16
CA LEU A 256 -21.22 -2.42 -4.15
C LEU A 256 -22.50 -3.02 -3.57
N LYS A 257 -23.52 -3.19 -4.40
CA LYS A 257 -24.80 -3.78 -3.99
C LYS A 257 -24.61 -5.19 -3.43
N LYS A 258 -25.41 -5.52 -2.43
CA LYS A 258 -25.44 -6.88 -1.90
C LYS A 258 -26.14 -7.81 -2.89
N TYR A 259 -25.69 -9.07 -2.94
CA TYR A 259 -26.50 -10.11 -3.53
C TYR A 259 -27.76 -10.35 -2.68
N ASP A 260 -28.80 -10.85 -3.29
CA ASP A 260 -30.02 -11.19 -2.58
C ASP A 260 -29.93 -12.65 -2.08
N PRO A 261 -29.90 -12.89 -0.76
CA PRO A 261 -29.81 -14.24 -0.21
C PRO A 261 -31.10 -15.06 -0.38
N GLU A 262 -32.23 -14.44 -0.66
CA GLU A 262 -33.53 -15.14 -0.85
C GLU A 262 -33.64 -15.63 -2.29
N THR A 263 -33.32 -14.79 -3.26
CA THR A 263 -33.38 -15.13 -4.69
C THR A 263 -32.08 -15.67 -5.22
N LEU A 264 -30.97 -15.51 -4.50
CA LEU A 264 -29.58 -15.78 -4.91
C LEU A 264 -29.15 -14.94 -6.13
N GLU A 265 -29.78 -13.79 -6.34
CA GLU A 265 -29.46 -12.87 -7.42
C GLU A 265 -28.18 -12.11 -7.11
N ILE A 266 -27.22 -12.17 -8.05
CA ILE A 266 -25.95 -11.46 -7.94
C ILE A 266 -26.14 -10.04 -8.49
N HIS A 267 -25.98 -9.04 -7.62
CA HIS A 267 -25.97 -7.62 -7.95
C HIS A 267 -24.54 -7.10 -8.08
N GLY A 268 -23.92 -6.73 -6.96
CA GLY A 268 -22.53 -6.29 -6.95
C GLY A 268 -21.55 -7.45 -7.11
N GLN A 269 -20.42 -7.19 -7.78
CA GLN A 269 -19.36 -8.18 -7.95
C GLN A 269 -17.99 -7.51 -7.77
N LEU A 270 -17.02 -8.25 -7.24
CA LEU A 270 -15.67 -7.76 -7.04
C LEU A 270 -14.65 -8.90 -7.28
N TRP A 271 -13.67 -8.63 -8.10
CA TRP A 271 -12.53 -9.51 -8.34
C TRP A 271 -11.22 -8.77 -8.13
N LYS A 272 -10.20 -9.48 -7.76
CA LYS A 272 -8.81 -8.99 -7.68
C LYS A 272 -7.95 -9.77 -8.67
N ALA A 273 -7.18 -9.08 -9.48
CA ALA A 273 -6.07 -9.67 -10.20
C ALA A 273 -4.96 -10.01 -9.18
N ASP A 274 -4.69 -11.31 -8.97
CA ASP A 274 -3.82 -11.79 -7.91
C ASP A 274 -2.37 -11.96 -8.36
N ASP A 275 -2.15 -12.19 -9.65
CA ASP A 275 -0.82 -12.25 -10.25
C ASP A 275 -0.88 -11.86 -11.72
N ARG A 276 0.29 -11.47 -12.28
CA ARG A 276 0.41 -11.02 -13.67
C ARG A 276 0.29 -12.18 -14.65
N SER A 277 -0.55 -12.01 -15.63
CA SER A 277 -0.69 -12.90 -16.79
C SER A 277 -1.29 -12.15 -17.97
N ARG A 278 -1.24 -12.73 -19.17
CA ARG A 278 -1.96 -12.16 -20.33
C ARG A 278 -3.46 -12.01 -20.08
N ILE A 279 -4.05 -12.88 -19.24
CA ILE A 279 -5.47 -12.81 -18.91
C ILE A 279 -5.74 -11.64 -17.94
N THR A 280 -4.94 -11.46 -16.89
CA THR A 280 -5.12 -10.35 -15.96
C THR A 280 -4.76 -8.99 -16.57
N LEU A 281 -3.91 -8.98 -17.61
CA LEU A 281 -3.64 -7.82 -18.46
C LEU A 281 -4.74 -7.58 -19.51
N MET A 282 -5.79 -8.39 -19.58
CA MET A 282 -6.85 -8.32 -20.61
C MET A 282 -6.32 -8.47 -22.05
N ASP A 283 -5.14 -9.10 -22.24
CA ASP A 283 -4.52 -9.38 -23.52
C ASP A 283 -4.84 -10.80 -24.04
N SER A 284 -5.56 -11.58 -23.26
CA SER A 284 -6.06 -12.90 -23.61
C SER A 284 -7.28 -13.25 -22.77
N VAL A 285 -8.09 -14.18 -23.28
CA VAL A 285 -9.19 -14.80 -22.50
C VAL A 285 -9.04 -16.32 -22.56
N PRO A 286 -9.54 -17.05 -21.55
CA PRO A 286 -9.61 -18.51 -21.63
C PRO A 286 -10.52 -18.91 -22.82
N PRO A 287 -10.30 -20.09 -23.45
CA PRO A 287 -11.07 -20.55 -24.61
C PRO A 287 -12.59 -20.56 -24.37
N ASN A 288 -12.99 -20.86 -23.15
CA ASN A 288 -14.38 -20.83 -22.72
C ASN A 288 -14.48 -20.04 -21.42
N MET A 289 -15.60 -19.33 -21.23
CA MET A 289 -15.88 -18.68 -19.96
C MET A 289 -15.95 -19.74 -18.85
N PRO A 290 -15.17 -19.59 -17.76
CA PRO A 290 -15.25 -20.51 -16.64
C PRO A 290 -16.66 -20.51 -16.03
N ASN A 291 -17.23 -21.69 -15.88
CA ASN A 291 -18.53 -21.88 -15.24
C ASN A 291 -18.50 -23.08 -14.30
N GLY A 292 -19.48 -23.16 -13.39
CA GLY A 292 -19.61 -24.26 -12.45
C GLY A 292 -19.19 -23.88 -11.01
N LYS A 293 -19.47 -24.80 -10.09
CA LYS A 293 -19.38 -24.57 -8.64
C LYS A 293 -18.01 -24.11 -8.15
N TYR A 294 -16.94 -24.55 -8.80
CA TYR A 294 -15.56 -24.24 -8.45
C TYR A 294 -14.80 -23.62 -9.62
N ALA A 295 -15.55 -22.93 -10.50
CA ALA A 295 -14.92 -22.23 -11.60
C ALA A 295 -13.87 -21.24 -11.09
N ASN A 296 -12.72 -21.20 -11.77
CA ASN A 296 -11.65 -20.26 -11.51
C ASN A 296 -11.34 -19.50 -12.81
N TYR A 297 -11.29 -18.19 -12.71
CA TYR A 297 -10.89 -17.34 -13.83
C TYR A 297 -9.43 -16.95 -13.65
N ASN A 298 -8.57 -17.87 -13.99
CA ASN A 298 -7.11 -17.78 -14.14
C ASN A 298 -6.48 -16.51 -13.51
N LEU A 299 -6.00 -16.62 -12.26
CA LEU A 299 -5.39 -15.56 -11.46
C LEU A 299 -6.31 -14.38 -11.09
N PHE A 300 -7.62 -14.47 -11.35
CA PHE A 300 -8.58 -13.58 -10.72
C PHE A 300 -9.19 -14.22 -9.48
N GLU A 301 -8.96 -13.62 -8.33
CA GLU A 301 -9.58 -14.02 -7.08
C GLU A 301 -10.96 -13.35 -6.95
N THR A 302 -12.01 -14.12 -6.72
CA THR A 302 -13.34 -13.56 -6.40
C THR A 302 -13.32 -13.02 -4.96
N LYS A 303 -13.59 -11.73 -4.82
CA LYS A 303 -13.70 -11.04 -3.53
C LYS A 303 -15.16 -10.85 -3.09
N TYR A 304 -16.09 -10.81 -4.04
CA TYR A 304 -17.52 -10.72 -3.76
C TYR A 304 -18.35 -11.11 -4.98
N PRO A 305 -19.50 -11.81 -4.82
CA PRO A 305 -19.95 -12.46 -3.58
C PRO A 305 -18.99 -13.57 -3.13
N ASP A 306 -19.05 -13.92 -1.85
CA ASP A 306 -18.27 -15.04 -1.33
C ASP A 306 -18.67 -16.34 -2.05
N LEU A 307 -17.70 -17.13 -2.49
CA LEU A 307 -17.95 -18.39 -3.22
C LEU A 307 -18.74 -19.40 -2.39
N ASP A 308 -18.69 -19.30 -1.07
CA ASP A 308 -19.48 -20.13 -0.17
C ASP A 308 -20.95 -19.69 -0.10
N GLU A 309 -21.22 -18.41 -0.36
CA GLU A 309 -22.57 -17.85 -0.38
C GLU A 309 -23.27 -18.08 -1.73
N VAL A 310 -22.55 -17.90 -2.85
CA VAL A 310 -23.10 -17.97 -4.20
C VAL A 310 -22.29 -18.89 -5.10
N LYS A 311 -22.91 -19.99 -5.53
CA LYS A 311 -22.30 -20.96 -6.47
C LYS A 311 -23.32 -21.35 -7.56
N PRO A 312 -22.95 -21.33 -8.83
CA PRO A 312 -21.63 -21.00 -9.40
C PRO A 312 -21.38 -19.49 -9.44
N THR A 313 -20.09 -19.12 -9.36
CA THR A 313 -19.66 -17.75 -9.62
C THR A 313 -19.82 -17.42 -11.11
N ASN A 314 -20.21 -16.20 -11.41
CA ASN A 314 -20.33 -15.72 -12.77
C ASN A 314 -19.19 -14.75 -13.10
N TYR A 315 -18.39 -15.09 -14.10
CA TYR A 315 -17.23 -14.30 -14.57
C TYR A 315 -17.50 -13.57 -15.89
N ASP A 316 -18.74 -13.53 -16.36
CA ASP A 316 -19.09 -12.99 -17.69
C ASP A 316 -18.63 -11.55 -17.90
N LEU A 317 -18.68 -10.69 -16.87
CA LEU A 317 -18.24 -9.29 -16.98
C LEU A 317 -16.75 -9.20 -17.28
N LEU A 318 -15.90 -9.91 -16.52
CA LEU A 318 -14.46 -9.98 -16.79
C LEU A 318 -14.16 -10.61 -18.16
N TYR A 319 -14.88 -11.69 -18.49
CA TYR A 319 -14.70 -12.39 -19.75
C TYR A 319 -15.07 -11.51 -20.95
N ASN A 320 -16.17 -10.78 -20.86
CA ASN A 320 -16.64 -9.87 -21.91
C ASN A 320 -15.69 -8.68 -22.07
N LEU A 321 -15.18 -8.10 -20.97
CA LEU A 321 -14.17 -7.07 -21.03
C LEU A 321 -12.89 -7.60 -21.72
N GLY A 322 -12.39 -8.76 -21.29
CA GLY A 322 -11.22 -9.39 -21.92
C GLY A 322 -11.41 -9.65 -23.40
N LYS A 323 -12.58 -10.17 -23.82
CA LYS A 323 -12.91 -10.37 -25.24
C LYS A 323 -12.92 -9.07 -26.03
N LEU A 324 -13.55 -8.02 -25.47
CA LEU A 324 -13.55 -6.71 -26.10
C LEU A 324 -12.12 -6.19 -26.29
N CYS A 325 -11.26 -6.36 -25.29
CA CYS A 325 -9.89 -5.88 -25.33
C CYS A 325 -8.99 -6.62 -26.34
N CYS A 326 -9.10 -7.96 -26.42
CA CYS A 326 -8.14 -8.76 -27.21
C CYS A 326 -8.69 -9.38 -28.50
N GLN A 327 -10.01 -9.36 -28.74
CA GLN A 327 -10.62 -10.05 -29.90
C GLN A 327 -11.48 -9.13 -30.77
N ALA A 328 -12.03 -8.03 -30.23
CA ALA A 328 -12.85 -7.12 -31.04
C ALA A 328 -12.00 -6.29 -32.01
N ASP A 329 -12.58 -5.93 -33.14
CA ASP A 329 -11.98 -4.93 -34.02
C ASP A 329 -11.96 -3.52 -33.36
N ASP A 330 -11.21 -2.58 -33.94
CA ASP A 330 -10.97 -1.27 -33.34
C ASP A 330 -12.24 -0.43 -33.21
N SER A 331 -13.14 -0.52 -34.20
CA SER A 331 -14.39 0.22 -34.19
C SER A 331 -15.33 -0.29 -33.11
N THR A 332 -15.43 -1.61 -32.95
CA THR A 332 -16.23 -2.25 -31.89
C THR A 332 -15.65 -1.94 -30.50
N PHE A 333 -14.34 -2.00 -30.35
CA PHE A 333 -13.68 -1.64 -29.10
C PHE A 333 -13.97 -0.18 -28.72
N ALA A 334 -13.73 0.76 -29.64
CA ALA A 334 -13.96 2.18 -29.39
C ALA A 334 -15.42 2.49 -29.01
N ALA A 335 -16.37 1.83 -29.66
CA ALA A 335 -17.80 2.05 -29.41
C ALA A 335 -18.29 1.49 -28.05
N GLN A 336 -17.65 0.43 -27.51
CA GLN A 336 -18.19 -0.32 -26.37
C GLN A 336 -17.37 -0.22 -25.08
N ILE A 337 -16.11 0.21 -25.14
CA ILE A 337 -15.22 0.17 -23.97
C ILE A 337 -15.78 1.03 -22.82
N GLY A 338 -16.35 2.19 -23.11
CA GLY A 338 -16.95 3.09 -22.11
C GLY A 338 -18.20 2.53 -21.42
N ASP A 339 -18.86 1.52 -22.02
CA ASP A 339 -19.98 0.82 -21.39
C ASP A 339 -19.53 -0.27 -20.42
N LEU A 340 -18.32 -0.82 -20.62
CA LEU A 340 -17.78 -1.90 -19.80
C LEU A 340 -16.76 -1.43 -18.77
N LEU A 341 -16.12 -0.27 -18.94
CA LEU A 341 -15.07 0.21 -18.07
C LEU A 341 -15.26 1.69 -17.71
N ASP A 342 -14.95 2.02 -16.47
CA ASP A 342 -15.05 3.37 -15.90
C ASP A 342 -13.82 4.20 -16.36
N ILE A 343 -13.93 4.82 -17.53
CA ILE A 343 -12.79 5.49 -18.20
C ILE A 343 -12.16 6.61 -17.35
N PRO A 344 -12.91 7.48 -16.65
CA PRO A 344 -12.29 8.46 -15.74
C PRO A 344 -11.38 7.83 -14.69
N VAL A 345 -11.80 6.73 -14.06
CA VAL A 345 -10.99 6.00 -13.07
C VAL A 345 -9.78 5.32 -13.74
N VAL A 346 -9.93 4.84 -14.98
CA VAL A 346 -8.80 4.31 -15.76
C VAL A 346 -7.74 5.39 -16.02
N ILE A 347 -8.15 6.59 -16.39
CA ILE A 347 -7.25 7.74 -16.58
C ILE A 347 -6.47 8.01 -15.28
N ASP A 348 -7.17 8.16 -14.17
CA ASP A 348 -6.52 8.41 -12.88
C ASP A 348 -5.60 7.26 -12.46
N SER A 349 -5.98 5.99 -12.71
CA SER A 349 -5.15 4.83 -12.40
C SER A 349 -3.85 4.82 -13.24
N TYR A 350 -3.93 5.19 -14.50
CA TYR A 350 -2.76 5.31 -15.37
C TYR A 350 -1.81 6.39 -14.86
N ILE A 351 -2.32 7.60 -14.61
CA ILE A 351 -1.53 8.72 -14.08
C ILE A 351 -0.90 8.33 -12.73
N PHE A 352 -1.68 7.75 -11.83
CA PHE A 352 -1.22 7.37 -10.51
C PHE A 352 -0.10 6.34 -10.56
N LEU A 353 -0.28 5.25 -11.30
CA LEU A 353 0.72 4.18 -11.39
C LEU A 353 2.02 4.67 -12.05
N GLN A 354 1.93 5.58 -13.01
CA GLN A 354 3.12 6.23 -13.59
C GLN A 354 3.81 7.14 -12.56
N THR A 355 3.06 7.95 -11.83
CA THR A 355 3.60 8.83 -10.78
C THR A 355 4.35 8.05 -9.71
N LEU A 356 3.83 6.90 -9.32
CA LEU A 356 4.46 6.05 -8.32
C LEU A 356 5.59 5.18 -8.89
N LEU A 357 5.65 5.00 -10.20
CA LEU A 357 6.41 3.95 -10.88
C LEU A 357 6.10 2.58 -10.27
N ALA A 358 4.80 2.29 -10.09
CA ALA A 358 4.29 1.10 -9.39
C ALA A 358 4.09 -0.08 -10.34
N PHE A 359 5.17 -0.69 -10.80
CA PHE A 359 5.13 -1.74 -11.82
C PHE A 359 4.52 -3.07 -11.33
N ASP A 360 4.41 -3.32 -10.01
CA ASP A 360 3.74 -4.49 -9.46
C ASP A 360 2.20 -4.41 -9.59
N ASN A 361 1.67 -3.25 -9.96
CA ASN A 361 0.25 -3.03 -10.14
C ASN A 361 -0.24 -3.21 -11.59
N GLN A 362 0.57 -3.82 -12.45
CA GLN A 362 0.18 -4.14 -13.82
C GLN A 362 -0.24 -5.59 -13.93
N GLY A 363 -1.54 -5.82 -14.16
CA GLY A 363 -2.12 -7.16 -14.19
C GLY A 363 -2.08 -7.89 -12.85
N LYS A 364 -1.79 -7.18 -11.76
CA LYS A 364 -1.74 -7.65 -10.38
C LYS A 364 -2.16 -6.50 -9.46
N ASN A 365 -2.68 -6.82 -8.28
CA ASN A 365 -3.08 -5.82 -7.28
C ASN A 365 -4.14 -4.80 -7.74
N VAL A 366 -4.85 -5.11 -8.83
CA VAL A 366 -5.97 -4.32 -9.37
C VAL A 366 -7.27 -5.05 -9.09
N TYR A 367 -8.24 -4.32 -8.55
CA TYR A 367 -9.58 -4.80 -8.32
C TYR A 367 -10.52 -4.30 -9.41
N TYR A 368 -11.43 -5.16 -9.84
CA TYR A 368 -12.49 -4.87 -10.80
C TYR A 368 -13.84 -5.01 -10.10
N GLY A 369 -14.53 -3.89 -9.92
CA GLY A 369 -15.79 -3.83 -9.19
C GLY A 369 -16.98 -3.44 -10.08
N CYS A 370 -18.05 -4.24 -10.08
CA CYS A 370 -19.35 -3.88 -10.64
C CYS A 370 -20.28 -3.46 -9.51
N TYR A 371 -20.91 -2.28 -9.62
CA TYR A 371 -21.82 -1.78 -8.60
C TYR A 371 -23.08 -2.62 -8.49
N ASP A 372 -23.81 -2.74 -9.60
CA ASP A 372 -25.02 -3.56 -9.75
C ASP A 372 -25.11 -4.04 -11.20
N ARG A 373 -24.85 -5.33 -11.43
CA ARG A 373 -24.89 -5.91 -12.77
C ARG A 373 -26.28 -5.94 -13.41
N ALA A 374 -27.34 -5.84 -12.59
CA ALA A 374 -28.72 -5.74 -13.10
C ALA A 374 -28.98 -4.38 -13.77
N GLU A 375 -28.23 -3.36 -13.40
CA GLU A 375 -28.34 -2.02 -13.97
C GLU A 375 -27.29 -1.75 -15.07
N SER A 376 -26.05 -2.18 -14.86
CA SER A 376 -24.94 -1.93 -15.78
C SER A 376 -23.84 -2.98 -15.65
N PRO A 377 -23.26 -3.43 -16.77
CA PRO A 377 -22.08 -4.32 -16.76
C PRO A 377 -20.77 -3.59 -16.45
N LYS A 378 -20.80 -2.26 -16.23
CA LYS A 378 -19.63 -1.42 -16.11
C LYS A 378 -18.77 -1.79 -14.88
N LEU A 379 -17.47 -1.90 -15.10
CA LEU A 379 -16.46 -2.17 -14.07
C LEU A 379 -15.69 -0.89 -13.74
N THR A 380 -15.56 -0.59 -12.45
CA THR A 380 -14.61 0.41 -11.94
C THR A 380 -13.38 -0.28 -11.38
N LEU A 381 -12.30 0.46 -11.21
CA LEU A 381 -11.04 -0.07 -10.68
C LEU A 381 -10.84 0.31 -9.21
N GLY A 382 -10.18 -0.58 -8.47
CA GLY A 382 -9.60 -0.30 -7.17
C GLY A 382 -8.15 -0.75 -7.15
N LEU A 383 -7.29 -0.02 -6.45
CA LEU A 383 -5.86 -0.27 -6.41
C LEU A 383 -5.41 -0.68 -5.01
N TRP A 384 -4.40 -1.55 -4.96
CA TRP A 384 -3.90 -2.15 -3.74
C TRP A 384 -2.42 -2.47 -3.84
N ASP A 385 -1.69 -2.42 -2.70
CA ASP A 385 -0.32 -2.91 -2.55
C ASP A 385 0.72 -2.07 -3.32
N PHE A 386 1.19 -1.00 -2.68
CA PHE A 386 2.09 -0.01 -3.26
C PHE A 386 3.48 -0.02 -2.61
N ASP A 387 3.89 -1.12 -1.97
CA ASP A 387 5.21 -1.25 -1.36
C ASP A 387 6.34 -1.18 -2.40
N VAL A 388 6.03 -1.49 -3.66
CA VAL A 388 6.90 -1.32 -4.82
C VAL A 388 6.54 -0.02 -5.54
N SER A 389 7.07 1.10 -5.04
CA SER A 389 6.80 2.45 -5.56
C SER A 389 7.89 3.43 -5.15
N PHE A 390 7.90 4.62 -5.77
CA PHE A 390 8.85 5.70 -5.46
C PHE A 390 10.30 5.21 -5.36
N GLY A 391 10.75 4.52 -6.42
CA GLY A 391 12.13 4.09 -6.57
C GLY A 391 12.49 2.76 -5.89
N GLN A 392 11.54 2.05 -5.28
CA GLN A 392 11.78 0.73 -4.68
C GLN A 392 11.17 -0.39 -5.52
N ASN A 393 11.87 -1.52 -5.63
CA ASN A 393 11.36 -2.77 -6.22
C ASN A 393 11.47 -3.97 -5.27
N TRP A 394 10.93 -5.15 -5.64
CA TRP A 394 10.99 -6.36 -4.79
C TRP A 394 12.40 -6.89 -4.55
N MET A 395 13.35 -6.52 -5.42
CA MET A 395 14.73 -6.97 -5.33
C MET A 395 15.57 -6.02 -4.50
N TRP A 396 14.94 -5.02 -3.87
CA TRP A 396 15.60 -3.98 -3.08
C TRP A 396 16.70 -3.25 -3.85
N GLN A 397 16.49 -3.11 -5.14
CA GLN A 397 17.32 -2.30 -6.01
C GLN A 397 16.70 -0.92 -6.11
N ASP A 398 17.55 0.09 -6.10
CA ASP A 398 17.11 1.45 -6.38
C ASP A 398 16.69 1.54 -7.84
N MET A 399 15.51 2.08 -8.09
CA MET A 399 15.04 2.34 -9.43
C MET A 399 15.33 3.79 -9.79
N HIS A 400 15.89 4.01 -10.96
CA HIS A 400 16.09 5.37 -11.45
C HIS A 400 14.76 6.09 -11.58
N PRO A 401 14.71 7.42 -11.33
CA PRO A 401 13.50 8.22 -11.45
C PRO A 401 13.06 8.44 -12.91
N TYR A 402 13.88 8.06 -13.86
CA TYR A 402 13.60 8.14 -15.29
C TYR A 402 14.04 6.84 -15.98
N TYR A 403 13.61 6.68 -17.23
CA TYR A 403 13.88 5.46 -17.99
C TYR A 403 15.38 5.18 -18.18
N VAL A 404 15.87 4.05 -17.71
CA VAL A 404 17.22 3.53 -17.95
C VAL A 404 17.18 2.01 -18.09
N GLY A 405 16.71 1.49 -19.22
CA GLY A 405 16.72 0.07 -19.54
C GLY A 405 15.37 -0.66 -19.41
N PRO A 406 15.32 -1.96 -19.69
CA PRO A 406 14.08 -2.70 -19.96
C PRO A 406 13.12 -2.82 -18.76
N TRP A 407 13.60 -2.65 -17.52
CA TRP A 407 12.75 -2.72 -16.32
C TRP A 407 12.10 -1.38 -15.95
N HIS A 408 12.58 -0.28 -16.53
CA HIS A 408 12.03 1.07 -16.33
C HIS A 408 10.97 1.41 -17.38
N ASN A 409 10.68 0.47 -18.25
CA ASN A 409 9.82 0.62 -19.41
C ASN A 409 8.32 0.47 -19.08
N LEU A 410 7.89 0.81 -17.85
CA LEU A 410 6.47 0.89 -17.51
C LEU A 410 5.73 1.90 -18.39
N ILE A 411 6.48 2.85 -18.93
CA ILE A 411 5.97 3.97 -19.70
C ILE A 411 5.98 3.67 -21.20
N THR A 412 6.96 2.89 -21.67
CA THR A 412 7.17 2.60 -23.10
C THR A 412 7.05 1.12 -23.47
N ASP A 413 7.24 0.19 -22.51
CA ASP A 413 6.99 -1.22 -22.75
C ASP A 413 5.52 -1.56 -22.60
N PHE A 414 4.78 -1.22 -23.63
CA PHE A 414 3.37 -1.52 -23.76
C PHE A 414 3.02 -3.00 -23.62
N THR A 415 3.96 -3.91 -23.69
CA THR A 415 3.71 -5.35 -23.51
C THR A 415 3.31 -5.71 -22.09
N ASN A 416 3.59 -4.84 -21.12
CA ASN A 416 3.26 -5.05 -19.70
C ASN A 416 2.04 -4.26 -19.21
N HIS A 417 1.40 -3.44 -20.06
CA HIS A 417 0.20 -2.71 -19.70
C HIS A 417 -1.07 -3.50 -19.98
N HIS A 418 -2.15 -3.11 -19.31
CA HIS A 418 -3.47 -3.64 -19.62
C HIS A 418 -3.85 -3.36 -21.07
N ARG A 419 -4.33 -4.35 -21.80
CA ARG A 419 -4.64 -4.23 -23.23
C ARG A 419 -5.70 -3.15 -23.50
N TYR A 420 -6.64 -2.93 -22.60
CA TYR A 420 -7.60 -1.82 -22.75
C TYR A 420 -6.90 -0.46 -22.76
N LEU A 421 -5.89 -0.23 -21.89
CA LEU A 421 -5.17 1.02 -21.84
C LEU A 421 -4.39 1.28 -23.12
N LEU A 422 -3.71 0.25 -23.64
CA LEU A 422 -2.97 0.35 -24.90
C LEU A 422 -3.89 0.77 -26.05
N ARG A 423 -5.03 0.08 -26.19
CA ARG A 423 -5.99 0.39 -27.26
C ARG A 423 -6.65 1.75 -27.09
N LEU A 424 -6.93 2.19 -25.84
CA LEU A 424 -7.42 3.55 -25.59
C LEU A 424 -6.42 4.61 -26.05
N ILE A 425 -5.12 4.40 -25.82
CA ILE A 425 -4.04 5.30 -26.26
C ILE A 425 -3.85 5.23 -27.77
N GLU A 426 -3.68 4.03 -28.34
CA GLU A 426 -3.42 3.81 -29.77
C GLU A 426 -4.54 4.37 -30.65
N LEU A 427 -5.79 4.13 -30.26
CA LEU A 427 -6.97 4.56 -31.00
C LEU A 427 -7.46 5.95 -30.62
N ASN A 428 -6.89 6.57 -29.59
CA ASN A 428 -7.31 7.85 -29.02
C ASN A 428 -8.85 7.95 -28.83
N VAL A 429 -9.45 6.90 -28.23
CA VAL A 429 -10.91 6.76 -28.09
C VAL A 429 -11.49 7.97 -27.35
N ASP A 430 -12.43 8.65 -27.93
CA ASP A 430 -13.07 9.87 -27.38
C ASP A 430 -12.07 10.91 -26.87
N GLY A 431 -10.94 11.07 -27.56
CA GLY A 431 -9.89 12.00 -27.19
C GLY A 431 -9.14 11.59 -25.91
N PHE A 432 -9.02 10.30 -25.65
CA PHE A 432 -8.43 9.73 -24.44
C PHE A 432 -7.07 10.36 -24.10
N ASN A 433 -6.19 10.52 -25.09
CA ASN A 433 -4.83 11.04 -24.86
C ASN A 433 -4.87 12.46 -24.31
N GLN A 434 -5.69 13.36 -24.90
CA GLN A 434 -5.82 14.72 -24.39
C GLN A 434 -6.46 14.75 -23.00
N ARG A 435 -7.44 13.90 -22.74
CA ARG A 435 -8.07 13.81 -21.41
C ARG A 435 -7.08 13.35 -20.34
N VAL A 436 -6.16 12.44 -20.65
CA VAL A 436 -5.09 12.02 -19.75
C VAL A 436 -4.16 13.20 -19.45
N ILE A 437 -3.73 13.92 -20.49
CA ILE A 437 -2.84 15.09 -20.37
C ILE A 437 -3.49 16.18 -19.52
N ASP A 438 -4.72 16.58 -19.86
CA ASP A 438 -5.45 17.62 -19.13
C ASP A 438 -5.62 17.24 -17.65
N ARG A 439 -5.98 15.98 -17.39
CA ARG A 439 -6.15 15.48 -16.03
C ARG A 439 -4.83 15.40 -15.26
N TYR A 440 -3.75 15.02 -15.90
CA TYR A 440 -2.43 15.04 -15.29
C TYR A 440 -2.04 16.45 -14.86
N HIS A 441 -2.17 17.43 -15.75
CA HIS A 441 -1.84 18.83 -15.45
C HIS A 441 -2.73 19.40 -14.33
N GLU A 442 -4.03 19.09 -14.31
CA GLU A 442 -4.92 19.44 -13.19
C GLU A 442 -4.37 18.88 -11.86
N LEU A 443 -4.00 17.60 -11.84
CA LEU A 443 -3.46 16.96 -10.64
C LEU A 443 -2.09 17.52 -10.23
N ARG A 444 -1.26 17.97 -11.18
CA ARG A 444 0.02 18.63 -10.94
C ARG A 444 -0.11 19.98 -10.23
N GLU A 445 -1.24 20.66 -10.36
CA GLU A 445 -1.55 21.88 -9.60
C GLU A 445 -1.97 21.59 -8.16
N GLY A 446 -2.17 20.33 -7.79
CA GLY A 446 -2.66 19.89 -6.48
C GLY A 446 -1.89 18.71 -5.91
N PRO A 447 -2.54 17.54 -5.76
CA PRO A 447 -2.00 16.40 -5.00
C PRO A 447 -0.73 15.79 -5.61
N LEU A 448 -0.48 15.98 -6.92
CA LEU A 448 0.73 15.51 -7.60
C LEU A 448 1.77 16.62 -7.82
N ALA A 449 1.61 17.82 -7.24
CA ALA A 449 2.69 18.79 -7.19
C ALA A 449 3.92 18.17 -6.53
N THR A 450 5.11 18.39 -7.09
CA THR A 450 6.36 17.81 -6.58
C THR A 450 6.54 18.05 -5.09
N GLN A 451 6.30 19.28 -4.62
CA GLN A 451 6.41 19.63 -3.21
C GLN A 451 5.30 18.96 -2.37
N ALA A 452 4.08 18.85 -2.87
CA ALA A 452 2.98 18.19 -2.16
C ALA A 452 3.27 16.70 -1.91
N LEU A 453 3.86 16.01 -2.88
CA LEU A 453 4.32 14.63 -2.72
C LEU A 453 5.42 14.52 -1.64
N ILE A 454 6.44 15.39 -1.70
CA ILE A 454 7.53 15.44 -0.70
C ILE A 454 6.96 15.73 0.70
N ASP A 455 6.06 16.69 0.82
CA ASP A 455 5.46 17.08 2.10
C ASP A 455 4.63 15.95 2.69
N ARG A 456 3.93 15.17 1.88
CA ARG A 456 3.15 14.00 2.31
C ARG A 456 4.04 12.95 2.98
N PHE A 457 5.16 12.59 2.37
CA PHE A 457 6.13 11.66 2.96
C PHE A 457 6.79 12.25 4.20
N THR A 458 7.19 13.52 4.13
CA THR A 458 7.85 14.22 5.25
C THR A 458 6.92 14.28 6.47
N ALA A 459 5.65 14.64 6.30
CA ALA A 459 4.69 14.71 7.39
C ALA A 459 4.42 13.35 8.03
N ALA A 460 4.28 12.29 7.22
CA ALA A 460 4.07 10.94 7.71
C ALA A 460 5.27 10.44 8.54
N VAL A 461 6.50 10.63 8.03
CA VAL A 461 7.72 10.24 8.75
C VAL A 461 7.93 11.10 9.99
N ALA A 462 7.65 12.40 9.93
CA ALA A 462 7.73 13.28 11.11
C ALA A 462 6.80 12.81 12.24
N THR A 463 5.60 12.32 11.91
CA THR A 463 4.66 11.77 12.90
C THR A 463 5.24 10.57 13.62
N ILE A 464 5.79 9.59 12.90
CA ILE A 464 6.39 8.39 13.52
C ILE A 464 7.73 8.65 14.20
N ASN A 465 8.46 9.69 13.80
CA ASN A 465 9.63 10.17 14.54
C ASN A 465 9.23 10.76 15.89
N ARG A 466 8.25 11.67 15.90
CA ARG A 466 7.76 12.30 17.15
C ARG A 466 7.18 11.30 18.14
N SER A 467 6.61 10.19 17.66
CA SER A 467 6.11 9.10 18.54
C SER A 467 7.22 8.19 19.07
N GLY A 468 8.47 8.37 18.65
CA GLY A 468 9.60 7.48 18.99
C GLY A 468 9.58 6.14 18.24
N THR A 469 8.63 5.94 17.33
CA THR A 469 8.44 4.65 16.63
C THR A 469 9.59 4.36 15.66
N VAL A 470 10.16 5.40 15.01
CA VAL A 470 11.30 5.22 14.09
C VAL A 470 12.51 4.64 14.82
N GLN A 471 12.85 5.19 15.99
CA GLN A 471 13.98 4.71 16.78
C GLN A 471 13.76 3.25 17.24
N ARG A 472 12.53 2.92 17.67
CA ARG A 472 12.18 1.54 18.08
C ARG A 472 12.18 0.57 16.90
N GLU A 473 11.67 0.98 15.73
CA GLU A 473 11.70 0.17 14.50
C GLU A 473 13.13 -0.12 14.07
N MET A 474 13.98 0.91 13.99
CA MET A 474 15.39 0.77 13.62
C MET A 474 16.14 -0.11 14.61
N TRP A 475 15.94 0.11 15.91
CA TRP A 475 16.55 -0.73 16.96
C TRP A 475 16.12 -2.19 16.88
N ARG A 476 14.86 -2.45 16.55
CA ARG A 476 14.30 -3.82 16.48
C ARG A 476 14.79 -4.58 15.25
N PHE A 477 15.01 -3.89 14.14
CA PHE A 477 15.29 -4.47 12.83
C PHE A 477 16.64 -4.02 12.24
N ASP A 478 17.59 -3.60 13.06
CA ASP A 478 18.94 -3.16 12.64
C ASP A 478 19.71 -4.25 11.86
N ASN A 479 19.41 -5.52 12.14
CA ASN A 479 20.02 -6.69 11.52
C ASN A 479 19.01 -7.47 10.62
N ASP A 480 17.98 -6.83 10.11
CA ASP A 480 17.04 -7.50 9.19
C ASP A 480 17.74 -7.87 7.89
N VAL A 481 18.19 -9.13 7.82
CA VAL A 481 18.96 -9.68 6.69
C VAL A 481 18.19 -9.76 5.38
N PHE A 482 16.89 -9.52 5.43
CA PHE A 482 16.07 -9.56 4.23
C PHE A 482 16.11 -8.24 3.45
N LEU A 483 16.49 -7.14 4.07
CA LEU A 483 16.64 -5.85 3.43
C LEU A 483 18.10 -5.67 2.97
N ARG A 484 18.29 -5.04 1.80
CA ARG A 484 19.62 -4.76 1.26
C ARG A 484 20.45 -3.88 2.19
N HIS A 485 19.77 -3.02 2.93
CA HIS A 485 20.34 -2.14 3.95
C HIS A 485 19.63 -2.37 5.28
N ALA A 486 20.30 -2.08 6.37
CA ALA A 486 19.66 -1.95 7.67
C ALA A 486 18.48 -0.96 7.55
N VAL A 487 17.41 -1.22 8.31
CA VAL A 487 16.24 -0.33 8.30
C VAL A 487 16.65 1.06 8.77
N ASP A 488 16.54 2.03 7.89
CA ASP A 488 16.72 3.45 8.20
C ASP A 488 15.63 4.26 7.50
N ILE A 489 14.56 4.52 8.23
CA ILE A 489 13.38 5.22 7.71
C ILE A 489 13.71 6.67 7.32
N ASN A 490 14.63 7.32 8.05
CA ASN A 490 15.00 8.71 7.75
C ASN A 490 15.88 8.79 6.48
N ALA A 491 16.83 7.86 6.31
CA ALA A 491 17.60 7.76 5.08
C ALA A 491 16.71 7.43 3.88
N GLU A 492 15.73 6.57 4.06
CA GLU A 492 14.76 6.24 3.01
C GLU A 492 13.85 7.42 2.65
N LEU A 493 13.47 8.26 3.62
CA LEU A 493 12.78 9.51 3.34
C LEU A 493 13.63 10.44 2.47
N GLU A 494 14.91 10.62 2.80
CA GLU A 494 15.81 11.45 1.99
C GLU A 494 16.00 10.88 0.58
N TYR A 495 16.08 9.56 0.43
CA TYR A 495 16.08 8.91 -0.88
C TYR A 495 14.83 9.28 -1.68
N ILE A 496 13.64 9.14 -1.12
CA ILE A 496 12.36 9.46 -1.78
C ILE A 496 12.30 10.95 -2.17
N LYS A 497 12.70 11.86 -1.28
CA LYS A 497 12.73 13.30 -1.54
C LYS A 497 13.64 13.67 -2.72
N ASN A 498 14.74 12.95 -2.89
CA ASN A 498 15.67 13.14 -4.02
C ASN A 498 15.17 12.44 -5.30
N TRP A 499 14.39 11.37 -5.16
CA TRP A 499 13.85 10.61 -6.28
C TRP A 499 12.64 11.30 -6.95
N ILE A 500 11.76 11.93 -6.18
CA ILE A 500 10.52 12.53 -6.68
C ILE A 500 10.77 13.64 -7.72
N PRO A 501 11.63 14.65 -7.49
CA PRO A 501 11.75 15.77 -8.43
C PRO A 501 12.14 15.36 -9.85
N PRO A 502 13.22 14.58 -10.08
CA PRO A 502 13.60 14.20 -11.44
C PRO A 502 12.58 13.24 -12.08
N HIS A 503 11.84 12.44 -11.28
CA HIS A 503 10.79 11.59 -11.81
C HIS A 503 9.58 12.42 -12.30
N MET A 504 9.16 13.41 -11.51
CA MET A 504 8.06 14.29 -11.90
C MET A 504 8.43 15.16 -13.11
N GLU A 505 9.68 15.64 -13.17
CA GLU A 505 10.20 16.32 -14.36
C GLU A 505 10.14 15.41 -15.61
N TYR A 506 10.54 14.15 -15.46
CA TYR A 506 10.44 13.17 -16.54
C TYR A 506 8.99 12.94 -16.99
N LEU A 507 8.04 12.85 -16.07
CA LEU A 507 6.62 12.71 -16.41
C LEU A 507 6.08 13.96 -17.14
N ASP A 508 6.44 15.16 -16.64
CA ASP A 508 6.05 16.43 -17.25
C ASP A 508 6.56 16.56 -18.68
N ASP A 509 7.77 16.11 -18.93
CA ASP A 509 8.52 16.41 -20.13
C ASP A 509 8.54 15.30 -21.18
N CYS A 510 8.23 14.05 -20.77
CA CYS A 510 8.37 12.90 -21.65
C CYS A 510 7.10 12.06 -21.77
N VAL A 511 6.22 12.07 -20.75
CA VAL A 511 5.07 11.16 -20.71
C VAL A 511 3.76 11.88 -20.96
N PHE A 512 3.49 12.97 -20.22
CA PHE A 512 2.21 13.70 -20.25
C PHE A 512 2.35 15.05 -20.95
N ILE A 513 3.03 15.06 -22.09
CA ILE A 513 3.28 16.27 -22.90
C ILE A 513 2.08 16.61 -23.77
N SER A 514 1.69 17.87 -23.79
CA SER A 514 0.56 18.36 -24.58
C SER A 514 0.88 18.52 -26.08
N GLN A 515 2.16 18.71 -26.43
CA GLN A 515 2.64 18.75 -27.80
C GLN A 515 4.02 18.12 -27.91
N PRO A 516 4.23 17.25 -28.90
CA PRO A 516 5.56 16.66 -29.10
C PRO A 516 6.55 17.74 -29.51
N TRP A 517 7.71 17.75 -28.89
CA TRP A 517 8.85 18.54 -29.32
C TRP A 517 9.33 18.06 -30.71
N PRO A 518 9.94 18.93 -31.52
CA PRO A 518 10.60 18.48 -32.73
C PRO A 518 11.52 17.30 -32.48
N VAL A 519 11.55 16.33 -33.36
CA VAL A 519 12.48 15.20 -33.27
C VAL A 519 13.90 15.74 -33.26
N GLY A 520 14.67 15.39 -32.22
CA GLY A 520 16.03 15.92 -32.04
C GLY A 520 16.14 17.16 -31.15
N ASP A 521 15.03 17.81 -30.79
CA ASP A 521 15.01 18.96 -29.85
C ASP A 521 15.16 18.45 -28.42
N ALA A 522 16.39 18.17 -28.03
CA ALA A 522 16.73 17.54 -26.77
C ALA A 522 16.85 18.53 -25.60
N ASP A 523 16.93 19.83 -25.85
CA ASP A 523 16.90 20.88 -24.83
C ASP A 523 15.52 21.53 -24.67
N ARG A 524 14.58 21.18 -25.58
CA ARG A 524 13.17 21.68 -25.61
C ARG A 524 13.06 23.18 -25.85
N SER A 525 13.96 23.72 -26.63
CA SER A 525 13.94 25.12 -27.04
C SER A 525 12.92 25.40 -28.14
N GLY A 526 12.36 24.36 -28.76
CA GLY A 526 11.50 24.42 -29.95
C GLY A 526 12.29 24.45 -31.28
N LYS A 527 13.61 24.22 -31.23
CA LYS A 527 14.52 24.16 -32.38
C LYS A 527 15.48 23.01 -32.18
N VAL A 528 15.99 22.49 -33.30
CA VAL A 528 17.06 21.48 -33.26
C VAL A 528 18.35 22.18 -33.65
N ASP A 529 19.28 22.30 -32.66
CA ASP A 529 20.58 22.97 -32.88
C ASP A 529 21.72 22.30 -32.05
N ILE A 530 22.88 22.94 -31.98
CA ILE A 530 24.08 22.36 -31.34
C ILE A 530 23.91 22.12 -29.82
N ASP A 531 22.97 22.83 -29.17
CA ASP A 531 22.73 22.66 -27.76
C ASP A 531 22.03 21.32 -27.51
N ASP A 532 21.26 20.80 -28.48
CA ASP A 532 20.65 19.47 -28.40
C ASP A 532 21.68 18.35 -28.45
N VAL A 533 22.70 18.50 -29.25
CA VAL A 533 23.84 17.56 -29.29
C VAL A 533 24.47 17.43 -27.89
N ASN A 534 24.67 18.55 -27.19
CA ASN A 534 25.18 18.55 -25.83
C ASN A 534 24.22 17.88 -24.84
N GLN A 535 22.91 18.04 -25.01
CA GLN A 535 21.91 17.40 -24.16
C GLN A 535 21.88 15.89 -24.38
N ILE A 536 21.91 15.42 -25.61
CA ILE A 536 21.95 13.99 -25.94
C ILE A 536 23.22 13.35 -25.35
N VAL A 537 24.38 13.99 -25.44
CA VAL A 537 25.59 13.51 -24.77
C VAL A 537 25.38 13.39 -23.27
N ASN A 538 24.74 14.38 -22.62
CA ASN A 538 24.46 14.32 -21.19
C ASN A 538 23.48 13.20 -20.82
N MET A 539 22.54 12.85 -21.72
CA MET A 539 21.64 11.71 -21.53
C MET A 539 22.38 10.39 -21.67
N ILE A 540 23.20 10.22 -22.69
CA ILE A 540 24.02 9.01 -22.93
C ILE A 540 24.92 8.70 -21.72
N ILE A 541 25.54 9.73 -21.14
CA ILE A 541 26.43 9.56 -19.99
C ILE A 541 25.70 9.60 -18.63
N GLY A 542 24.36 9.63 -18.63
CA GLY A 542 23.53 9.55 -17.41
C GLY A 542 23.52 10.81 -16.55
N ARG A 543 23.89 11.97 -17.09
CA ARG A 543 23.86 13.26 -16.37
C ARG A 543 22.51 13.97 -16.46
N ARG A 544 21.68 13.57 -17.41
CA ARG A 544 20.30 14.04 -17.58
C ARG A 544 19.35 12.89 -17.88
N PRO A 545 18.07 13.01 -17.50
CA PRO A 545 17.07 12.02 -17.87
C PRO A 545 16.88 11.97 -19.38
N PRO A 546 16.73 10.76 -19.96
CA PRO A 546 16.37 10.60 -21.37
C PRO A 546 14.93 11.06 -21.61
N HIS A 547 14.64 11.55 -22.80
CA HIS A 547 13.27 11.85 -23.23
C HIS A 547 13.05 11.63 -24.73
N GLY A 548 11.77 11.49 -25.13
CA GLY A 548 11.37 10.97 -26.44
C GLY A 548 11.80 11.79 -27.64
N SER A 549 12.01 13.13 -27.52
CA SER A 549 12.49 13.95 -28.63
C SER A 549 13.97 13.70 -28.96
N ALA A 550 14.74 13.18 -28.00
CA ALA A 550 16.14 12.82 -28.20
C ALA A 550 16.33 11.42 -28.82
N ASP A 551 15.32 10.54 -28.74
CA ASP A 551 15.26 9.26 -29.44
C ASP A 551 14.76 9.49 -30.89
N THR A 552 15.69 9.80 -31.75
CA THR A 552 15.40 10.25 -33.13
C THR A 552 15.04 9.12 -34.07
N ASN A 553 15.56 7.91 -33.80
CA ASN A 553 15.28 6.72 -34.59
C ASN A 553 14.10 5.89 -34.02
N ARG A 554 13.59 6.26 -32.83
CA ARG A 554 12.46 5.62 -32.13
C ARG A 554 12.69 4.16 -31.76
N ASP A 555 13.95 3.80 -31.48
CA ASP A 555 14.29 2.46 -31.03
C ASP A 555 14.25 2.31 -29.48
N GLN A 556 13.89 3.38 -28.78
CA GLN A 556 13.75 3.47 -27.31
C GLN A 556 15.10 3.47 -26.57
N ILE A 557 16.19 3.68 -27.26
CA ILE A 557 17.52 3.82 -26.68
C ILE A 557 18.04 5.19 -27.11
N ILE A 558 18.57 5.98 -26.19
CA ILE A 558 19.26 7.22 -26.54
C ILE A 558 20.76 6.93 -26.55
N ASP A 559 21.33 6.88 -27.74
CA ASP A 559 22.73 6.55 -27.94
C ASP A 559 23.39 7.42 -29.04
N VAL A 560 24.54 6.94 -29.53
CA VAL A 560 25.33 7.67 -30.52
C VAL A 560 24.60 7.77 -31.89
N ASP A 561 23.70 6.84 -32.17
CA ASP A 561 22.94 6.88 -33.45
C ASP A 561 21.96 8.05 -33.45
N ASP A 562 21.31 8.35 -32.30
CA ASP A 562 20.48 9.55 -32.15
C ASP A 562 21.28 10.84 -32.25
N LEU A 563 22.46 10.86 -31.62
CA LEU A 563 23.37 12.00 -31.73
C LEU A 563 23.72 12.26 -33.18
N ASN A 564 24.04 11.23 -33.98
CA ASN A 564 24.34 11.35 -35.39
C ASN A 564 23.14 11.87 -36.18
N ASN A 565 21.94 11.38 -35.88
CA ASN A 565 20.71 11.84 -36.52
C ASN A 565 20.46 13.33 -36.24
N VAL A 566 20.65 13.80 -35.00
CA VAL A 566 20.53 15.24 -34.68
C VAL A 566 21.56 16.07 -35.41
N VAL A 567 22.79 15.60 -35.53
CA VAL A 567 23.82 16.29 -36.35
C VAL A 567 23.42 16.35 -37.81
N ASN A 568 22.83 15.29 -38.38
CA ASN A 568 22.34 15.27 -39.75
C ASN A 568 21.18 16.28 -39.94
N ILE A 569 20.23 16.33 -38.99
CA ILE A 569 19.13 17.32 -39.00
C ILE A 569 19.68 18.74 -38.98
N ILE A 570 20.67 19.04 -38.10
CA ILE A 570 21.28 20.38 -38.02
C ILE A 570 22.00 20.76 -39.30
N LEU A 571 22.64 19.81 -39.95
CA LEU A 571 23.40 20.01 -41.19
C LEU A 571 22.52 19.97 -42.45
N ASP A 572 21.20 19.72 -42.30
CA ASP A 572 20.22 19.58 -43.37
C ASP A 572 20.59 18.49 -44.42
N LEU A 573 21.31 17.44 -43.95
CA LEU A 573 21.80 16.37 -44.83
C LEU A 573 20.71 15.38 -45.24
N ASP A 574 19.55 15.38 -44.56
CA ASP A 574 18.42 14.51 -44.89
C ASP A 574 17.56 15.02 -46.05
N ASN A 575 17.84 16.22 -46.61
CA ASN A 575 17.12 16.82 -47.73
C ASN A 575 17.85 16.75 -49.09
N GLU A 576 19.00 16.07 -49.17
CA GLU A 576 19.60 15.78 -50.45
C GLU A 576 18.84 14.61 -51.11
N GLU A 577 17.93 14.93 -52.06
CA GLU A 577 17.39 13.93 -52.99
C GLU A 577 18.58 13.24 -53.68
N PRO A 578 18.56 11.92 -53.86
CA PRO A 578 19.61 11.25 -54.62
C PRO A 578 19.57 11.83 -56.04
N ASP A 579 20.68 12.43 -56.47
CA ASP A 579 20.89 12.85 -57.88
C ASP A 579 20.55 11.67 -58.78
N GLU A 580 19.51 11.81 -59.59
CA GLU A 580 19.19 10.87 -60.66
C GLU A 580 20.36 10.86 -61.68
N GLU A 581 21.22 9.81 -61.65
CA GLU A 581 22.07 9.43 -62.76
C GLU A 581 21.39 8.42 -63.71
#